data_428f8d1a7d64a3a7179a879f13d4bd0d
#
_entry.id   428f8d1a7d64a3a7179a879f13d4bd0d
#
_cell.length_a   1.000
_cell.length_b   1.000
_cell.length_c   1.000
_cell.angle_alpha   90.00
_cell.angle_beta   90.00
_cell.angle_gamma   90.00
#
_symmetry.space_group_name_H-M   'P 1'
#
loop_
_entity.id
_entity.type
_entity.pdbx_description
1 polymer ?
#
loop_
_entity_poly.entity_id
_entity_poly.type
_entity_poly.pdbx_seq_one_letter_code
_entity_poly.pdbx_strand_id
1 'polypeptide(L)'
;ERKKKATGFATLRKKFIRRRRNSKACDHARVIGELVSTWSPLETSALLEEYEALAALKDLQRQAELSRPPATTFKHDLSTLYDYKHCTDVDLVYRGACFPVHRALLSARCPYFRELLAGCPGYGARICLELRTPNLEVHMFSALLRYLYTGDICAHDSSLDANLLRRLGEEFGTPNLLEHDLRYLLDTGDYADAALVFTSDGDYQRPDSGSSEYGFRPKLELPCHKAILSARSTFFRNLIQRRTRSGEDHTERALHIPTRIVLDESVIPKRYARVLLHAVYLDDVDLSLILRGSGCGSSAGSLGEVQALTHTGRMRPSPLEEAMELYQIGRFLELDILSQGCEDIIIGCLNHETLPIIL
;
A
#
# COMPACT_ATOMS: atom_id res chain seq x y z
N GLU A 1 55.79 -25.74 -3.96
CA GLU A 1 54.79 -26.72 -3.49
C GLU A 1 53.40 -26.29 -3.88
N ARG A 2 52.88 -26.91 -4.95
CA ARG A 2 51.51 -26.66 -5.42
C ARG A 2 50.56 -27.43 -4.52
N LYS A 3 49.83 -26.75 -3.61
CA LYS A 3 48.69 -27.33 -2.93
C LYS A 3 47.65 -27.74 -3.93
N LYS A 4 47.40 -29.04 -4.15
CA LYS A 4 46.30 -29.60 -4.93
C LYS A 4 44.99 -29.12 -4.27
N LYS A 5 44.22 -28.29 -5.01
CA LYS A 5 42.83 -27.96 -4.63
C LYS A 5 42.04 -29.29 -4.56
N ALA A 6 41.51 -29.57 -3.39
CA ALA A 6 40.64 -30.74 -3.19
C ALA A 6 39.48 -30.65 -4.19
N THR A 7 39.30 -31.70 -4.98
CA THR A 7 38.24 -31.82 -5.99
C THR A 7 36.87 -31.54 -5.34
N GLY A 8 36.03 -30.73 -6.00
CA GLY A 8 34.73 -30.25 -5.50
C GLY A 8 33.80 -31.34 -4.93
N PHE A 9 33.99 -32.58 -5.33
CA PHE A 9 33.28 -33.76 -4.82
C PHE A 9 33.56 -34.07 -3.34
N ALA A 10 34.78 -33.84 -2.85
CA ALA A 10 35.12 -34.04 -1.45
C ALA A 10 34.47 -32.96 -0.57
N THR A 11 34.31 -31.76 -1.11
CA THR A 11 33.68 -30.64 -0.41
C THR A 11 32.15 -30.79 -0.34
N LEU A 12 31.52 -31.26 -1.43
CA LEU A 12 30.10 -31.64 -1.48
C LEU A 12 29.82 -32.77 -0.47
N ARG A 13 30.62 -33.83 -0.48
CA ARG A 13 30.45 -34.95 0.46
C ARG A 13 30.56 -34.52 1.91
N LYS A 14 31.48 -33.60 2.27
CA LYS A 14 31.60 -33.04 3.63
C LYS A 14 30.42 -32.17 4.02
N LYS A 15 29.87 -31.35 3.12
CA LYS A 15 28.69 -30.54 3.37
C LYS A 15 27.42 -31.40 3.57
N PHE A 16 27.24 -32.46 2.76
CA PHE A 16 26.11 -33.39 2.92
C PHE A 16 26.22 -34.25 4.17
N ILE A 17 27.39 -34.69 4.60
CA ILE A 17 27.57 -35.49 5.81
C ILE A 17 27.30 -34.69 7.09
N ARG A 18 27.54 -33.37 7.12
CA ARG A 18 27.22 -32.53 8.30
C ARG A 18 25.71 -32.33 8.54
N ARG A 19 24.84 -32.60 7.56
CA ARG A 19 23.38 -32.49 7.67
C ARG A 19 22.65 -33.76 8.09
N ARG A 20 23.33 -34.79 8.57
CA ARG A 20 22.82 -36.14 8.88
C ARG A 20 21.87 -36.25 10.08
N ARG A 21 21.12 -35.17 10.46
CA ARG A 21 20.20 -35.26 11.62
C ARG A 21 18.69 -35.29 11.25
N ASN A 22 18.30 -35.31 9.99
CA ASN A 22 16.90 -35.51 9.58
C ASN A 22 16.80 -36.59 8.50
N SER A 23 16.00 -37.63 8.73
CA SER A 23 15.83 -38.79 7.86
C SER A 23 15.44 -38.44 6.41
N LYS A 24 14.62 -37.39 6.20
CA LYS A 24 14.24 -36.92 4.85
C LYS A 24 15.40 -36.32 4.05
N ALA A 25 16.39 -35.73 4.68
CA ALA A 25 17.57 -35.18 4.00
C ALA A 25 18.50 -36.27 3.47
N CYS A 26 18.45 -37.47 4.05
CA CYS A 26 19.24 -38.63 3.62
C CYS A 26 18.72 -39.19 2.29
N ASP A 27 17.39 -39.22 2.08
CA ASP A 27 16.79 -39.74 0.86
C ASP A 27 17.05 -38.83 -0.34
N HIS A 28 16.96 -37.49 -0.15
CA HIS A 28 17.31 -36.52 -1.18
C HIS A 28 18.79 -36.58 -1.57
N ALA A 29 19.69 -36.73 -0.63
CA ALA A 29 21.12 -36.85 -0.89
C ALA A 29 21.45 -38.13 -1.68
N ARG A 30 20.73 -39.21 -1.45
CA ARG A 30 20.86 -40.50 -2.21
C ARG A 30 20.39 -40.32 -3.65
N VAL A 31 19.19 -39.75 -3.85
CA VAL A 31 18.63 -39.52 -5.18
C VAL A 31 19.52 -38.61 -6.03
N ILE A 32 19.99 -37.50 -5.42
CA ILE A 32 20.92 -36.57 -6.10
C ILE A 32 22.25 -37.30 -6.42
N GLY A 33 22.76 -38.13 -5.51
CA GLY A 33 23.98 -38.89 -5.72
C GLY A 33 23.83 -39.90 -6.87
N GLU A 34 22.70 -40.57 -6.99
CA GLU A 34 22.36 -41.46 -8.10
C GLU A 34 22.26 -40.71 -9.42
N LEU A 35 21.59 -39.57 -9.46
CA LEU A 35 21.43 -38.74 -10.65
C LEU A 35 22.79 -38.22 -11.18
N VAL A 36 23.65 -37.71 -10.29
CA VAL A 36 24.95 -37.13 -10.64
C VAL A 36 26.03 -38.18 -10.90
N SER A 37 25.79 -39.45 -10.54
CA SER A 37 26.79 -40.53 -10.72
C SER A 37 27.16 -40.83 -12.18
N THR A 38 26.28 -40.48 -13.12
CA THR A 38 26.47 -40.67 -14.57
C THR A 38 27.05 -39.44 -15.28
N TRP A 39 27.24 -38.32 -14.55
CA TRP A 39 27.67 -37.06 -15.12
C TRP A 39 29.19 -36.99 -15.24
N SER A 40 29.66 -36.23 -16.21
CA SER A 40 31.07 -35.96 -16.36
C SER A 40 31.55 -34.98 -15.25
N PRO A 41 32.85 -34.94 -14.94
CA PRO A 41 33.42 -33.99 -13.99
C PRO A 41 33.17 -32.54 -14.35
N LEU A 42 33.00 -32.22 -15.64
CA LEU A 42 32.71 -30.87 -16.14
C LEU A 42 31.26 -30.48 -15.81
N GLU A 43 30.31 -31.36 -16.07
CA GLU A 43 28.89 -31.13 -15.77
C GLU A 43 28.65 -31.00 -14.25
N THR A 44 29.33 -31.79 -13.44
CA THR A 44 29.28 -31.68 -11.98
C THR A 44 29.89 -30.40 -11.46
N SER A 45 30.96 -29.88 -12.10
CA SER A 45 31.56 -28.59 -11.75
C SER A 45 30.64 -27.44 -12.12
N ALA A 46 30.02 -27.45 -13.28
CA ALA A 46 29.08 -26.44 -13.73
C ALA A 46 27.85 -26.36 -12.80
N LEU A 47 27.27 -27.54 -12.44
CA LEU A 47 26.15 -27.58 -11.49
C LEU A 47 26.54 -27.03 -10.12
N LEU A 48 27.76 -27.27 -9.65
CA LEU A 48 28.25 -26.75 -8.37
C LEU A 48 28.42 -25.25 -8.40
N GLU A 49 28.96 -24.71 -9.49
CA GLU A 49 29.10 -23.23 -9.69
C GLU A 49 27.74 -22.55 -9.71
N GLU A 50 26.76 -23.09 -10.46
CA GLU A 50 25.39 -22.56 -10.44
C GLU A 50 24.72 -22.65 -9.06
N TYR A 51 24.90 -23.76 -8.35
CA TYR A 51 24.37 -23.89 -7.00
C TYR A 51 24.99 -22.89 -6.04
N GLU A 52 26.30 -22.66 -6.10
CA GLU A 52 26.99 -21.67 -5.26
C GLU A 52 26.54 -20.23 -5.61
N ALA A 53 26.33 -19.92 -6.88
CA ALA A 53 25.79 -18.64 -7.32
C ALA A 53 24.37 -18.41 -6.81
N LEU A 54 23.48 -19.39 -6.94
CA LEU A 54 22.11 -19.32 -6.44
C LEU A 54 22.07 -19.23 -4.90
N ALA A 55 22.96 -19.91 -4.21
CA ALA A 55 23.04 -19.84 -2.74
C ALA A 55 23.52 -18.45 -2.29
N ALA A 56 24.50 -17.86 -2.99
CA ALA A 56 24.95 -16.50 -2.72
C ALA A 56 23.85 -15.46 -2.98
N LEU A 57 23.10 -15.61 -4.07
CA LEU A 57 21.98 -14.72 -4.38
C LEU A 57 20.89 -14.79 -3.30
N LYS A 58 20.52 -15.99 -2.84
CA LYS A 58 19.55 -16.15 -1.75
C LYS A 58 20.04 -15.56 -0.42
N ASP A 59 21.34 -15.67 -0.13
CA ASP A 59 21.92 -15.07 1.05
C ASP A 59 21.89 -13.53 0.96
N LEU A 60 22.16 -12.96 -0.20
CA LEU A 60 22.05 -11.50 -0.44
C LEU A 60 20.60 -11.01 -0.31
N GLN A 61 19.62 -11.71 -0.90
CA GLN A 61 18.21 -11.40 -0.75
C GLN A 61 17.80 -11.40 0.73
N ARG A 62 18.19 -12.43 1.47
CA ARG A 62 17.90 -12.53 2.90
C ARG A 62 18.57 -11.41 3.70
N GLN A 63 19.81 -11.04 3.38
CA GLN A 63 20.48 -9.92 4.04
C GLN A 63 19.79 -8.59 3.73
N ALA A 64 19.35 -8.38 2.50
CA ALA A 64 18.58 -7.20 2.11
C ALA A 64 17.25 -7.12 2.90
N GLU A 65 16.51 -8.22 3.01
CA GLU A 65 15.29 -8.29 3.81
C GLU A 65 15.51 -7.98 5.30
N LEU A 66 16.59 -8.51 5.87
CA LEU A 66 16.91 -8.29 7.28
C LEU A 66 17.47 -6.90 7.59
N SER A 67 18.05 -6.22 6.61
CA SER A 67 18.68 -4.90 6.81
C SER A 67 17.69 -3.75 6.71
N ARG A 68 16.50 -3.95 6.15
CA ARG A 68 15.46 -2.93 6.04
C ARG A 68 14.43 -3.07 7.15
N PRO A 69 14.05 -1.97 7.81
CA PRO A 69 12.95 -2.02 8.77
C PRO A 69 11.65 -2.38 8.03
N PRO A 70 10.82 -3.27 8.58
CA PRO A 70 9.54 -3.59 7.96
C PRO A 70 8.63 -2.36 7.96
N ALA A 71 7.95 -2.13 6.84
CA ALA A 71 6.92 -1.11 6.76
C ALA A 71 5.77 -1.44 7.72
N THR A 72 5.15 -0.40 8.28
CA THR A 72 3.98 -0.57 9.13
C THR A 72 2.77 -1.01 8.30
N THR A 73 1.98 -1.93 8.84
CA THR A 73 0.74 -2.37 8.18
C THR A 73 -0.37 -1.35 8.38
N PHE A 74 -1.37 -1.35 7.49
CA PHE A 74 -2.55 -0.50 7.63
C PHE A 74 -3.28 -0.70 8.98
N LYS A 75 -3.26 -1.91 9.55
CA LYS A 75 -3.83 -2.18 10.89
C LYS A 75 -3.12 -1.40 11.98
N HIS A 76 -1.79 -1.39 11.96
CA HIS A 76 -0.99 -0.63 12.91
C HIS A 76 -1.23 0.87 12.75
N ASP A 77 -1.23 1.36 11.52
CA ASP A 77 -1.39 2.79 11.24
C ASP A 77 -2.81 3.28 11.56
N LEU A 78 -3.84 2.47 11.31
CA LEU A 78 -5.21 2.79 11.74
C LEU A 78 -5.40 2.73 13.25
N SER A 79 -4.68 1.85 13.96
CA SER A 79 -4.63 1.87 15.43
C SER A 79 -4.04 3.20 15.93
N THR A 80 -2.92 3.60 15.33
CA THR A 80 -2.25 4.87 15.62
C THR A 80 -3.16 6.07 15.29
N LEU A 81 -3.86 6.02 14.15
CA LEU A 81 -4.86 7.02 13.77
C LEU A 81 -5.97 7.16 14.81
N TYR A 82 -6.47 6.03 15.32
CA TYR A 82 -7.47 6.03 16.40
C TYR A 82 -6.95 6.64 17.69
N ASP A 83 -5.68 6.43 18.03
CA ASP A 83 -5.09 7.00 19.25
C ASP A 83 -4.84 8.51 19.14
N TYR A 84 -4.24 8.96 18.04
CA TYR A 84 -3.85 10.35 17.85
C TYR A 84 -4.95 11.26 17.29
N LYS A 85 -6.07 10.70 16.80
CA LYS A 85 -7.25 11.46 16.34
C LYS A 85 -6.96 12.47 15.22
N HIS A 86 -6.03 12.14 14.32
CA HIS A 86 -5.72 13.03 13.18
C HIS A 86 -6.91 13.09 12.21
N CYS A 87 -7.28 14.30 11.79
CA CYS A 87 -8.33 14.53 10.78
C CYS A 87 -9.70 13.96 11.13
N THR A 88 -10.06 13.88 12.41
CA THR A 88 -11.42 13.49 12.82
C THR A 88 -12.45 14.47 12.30
N ASP A 89 -13.62 13.98 11.93
CA ASP A 89 -14.67 14.76 11.27
C ASP A 89 -16.05 14.65 11.96
N VAL A 90 -16.18 13.83 13.00
CA VAL A 90 -17.38 13.71 13.82
C VAL A 90 -17.01 13.34 15.27
N ASP A 91 -17.80 13.84 16.21
CA ASP A 91 -17.71 13.52 17.63
C ASP A 91 -18.88 12.62 18.04
N LEU A 92 -18.60 11.39 18.47
CA LEU A 92 -19.59 10.54 19.11
C LEU A 92 -19.57 10.76 20.63
N VAL A 93 -20.73 11.06 21.22
CA VAL A 93 -20.87 11.24 22.66
C VAL A 93 -21.62 10.04 23.24
N TYR A 94 -20.95 9.30 24.10
CA TYR A 94 -21.54 8.15 24.78
C TYR A 94 -21.33 8.24 26.28
N ARG A 95 -22.41 8.23 27.07
CA ARG A 95 -22.39 8.37 28.55
C ARG A 95 -21.53 9.56 29.03
N GLY A 96 -21.59 10.68 28.33
CA GLY A 96 -20.82 11.88 28.64
C GLY A 96 -19.36 11.89 28.19
N ALA A 97 -18.84 10.77 27.71
CA ALA A 97 -17.52 10.72 27.08
C ALA A 97 -17.60 11.08 25.60
N CYS A 98 -16.64 11.85 25.10
CA CYS A 98 -16.54 12.27 23.70
C CYS A 98 -15.49 11.45 22.99
N PHE A 99 -15.84 10.91 21.81
CA PHE A 99 -15.00 10.11 20.95
C PHE A 99 -14.91 10.76 19.57
N PRO A 100 -13.85 11.55 19.31
CA PRO A 100 -13.58 12.05 17.97
C PRO A 100 -13.22 10.86 17.05
N VAL A 101 -13.93 10.74 15.92
CA VAL A 101 -13.80 9.61 14.99
C VAL A 101 -13.89 10.04 13.53
N HIS A 102 -13.79 9.08 12.60
CA HIS A 102 -13.80 9.29 11.17
C HIS A 102 -15.03 8.65 10.54
N ARG A 103 -15.89 9.48 9.92
CA ARG A 103 -17.14 8.99 9.27
C ARG A 103 -16.87 7.91 8.25
N ALA A 104 -15.91 8.13 7.36
CA ALA A 104 -15.57 7.20 6.30
C ALA A 104 -15.26 5.79 6.85
N LEU A 105 -14.37 5.70 7.83
CA LEU A 105 -13.99 4.42 8.43
C LEU A 105 -15.16 3.74 9.15
N LEU A 106 -15.88 4.47 10.00
CA LEU A 106 -17.02 3.89 10.74
C LEU A 106 -18.15 3.45 9.82
N SER A 107 -18.47 4.24 8.78
CA SER A 107 -19.52 3.90 7.82
C SER A 107 -19.16 2.69 6.96
N ALA A 108 -17.90 2.55 6.56
CA ALA A 108 -17.46 1.38 5.81
C ALA A 108 -17.50 0.10 6.66
N ARG A 109 -17.08 0.21 7.93
CA ARG A 109 -16.89 -0.92 8.84
C ARG A 109 -18.15 -1.39 9.53
N CYS A 110 -19.18 -0.54 9.68
CA CYS A 110 -20.31 -0.84 10.54
C CYS A 110 -21.62 -0.33 9.94
N PRO A 111 -22.57 -1.21 9.60
CA PRO A 111 -23.88 -0.83 9.06
C PRO A 111 -24.65 0.14 9.97
N TYR A 112 -24.62 -0.07 11.29
CA TYR A 112 -25.24 0.84 12.24
C TYR A 112 -24.70 2.27 12.12
N PHE A 113 -23.36 2.43 12.09
CA PHE A 113 -22.76 3.74 11.93
C PHE A 113 -22.99 4.30 10.53
N ARG A 114 -23.08 3.48 9.50
CA ARG A 114 -23.41 3.93 8.14
C ARG A 114 -24.77 4.62 8.11
N GLU A 115 -25.78 4.00 8.69
CA GLU A 115 -27.13 4.57 8.76
C GLU A 115 -27.17 5.84 9.64
N LEU A 116 -26.54 5.78 10.82
CA LEU A 116 -26.48 6.91 11.74
C LEU A 116 -25.80 8.13 11.12
N LEU A 117 -24.66 7.92 10.45
CA LEU A 117 -23.84 8.99 9.88
C LEU A 117 -24.40 9.52 8.55
N ALA A 118 -25.20 8.74 7.82
CA ALA A 118 -25.90 9.20 6.64
C ALA A 118 -26.87 10.36 6.94
N GLY A 119 -27.46 10.37 8.14
CA GLY A 119 -28.32 11.47 8.62
C GLY A 119 -27.58 12.63 9.27
N CYS A 120 -26.25 12.60 9.31
CA CYS A 120 -25.45 13.58 10.03
C CYS A 120 -25.35 14.91 9.27
N PRO A 121 -25.52 16.06 9.93
CA PRO A 121 -25.58 17.38 9.27
C PRO A 121 -24.24 17.89 8.71
N GLY A 122 -23.17 17.11 8.79
CA GLY A 122 -21.90 17.47 8.16
C GLY A 122 -20.68 17.35 9.07
N TYR A 123 -19.63 18.03 8.66
CA TYR A 123 -18.32 18.03 9.31
C TYR A 123 -18.38 18.62 10.72
N GLY A 124 -17.74 17.96 11.69
CA GLY A 124 -17.67 18.42 13.06
C GLY A 124 -18.97 18.25 13.87
N ALA A 125 -19.94 17.49 13.35
CA ALA A 125 -21.16 17.21 14.07
C ALA A 125 -20.89 16.42 15.35
N ARG A 126 -21.66 16.73 16.39
CA ARG A 126 -21.66 15.98 17.65
C ARG A 126 -22.92 15.14 17.76
N ILE A 127 -22.76 13.84 17.86
CA ILE A 127 -23.85 12.85 17.87
C ILE A 127 -23.90 12.17 19.23
N CYS A 128 -24.99 12.38 19.98
CA CYS A 128 -25.24 11.65 21.22
C CYS A 128 -25.78 10.25 20.91
N LEU A 129 -25.09 9.24 21.41
CA LEU A 129 -25.46 7.84 21.19
C LEU A 129 -26.32 7.32 22.35
N GLU A 130 -27.47 6.76 22.01
CA GLU A 130 -28.33 6.00 22.91
C GLU A 130 -28.26 4.52 22.48
N LEU A 131 -27.33 3.78 23.07
CA LEU A 131 -27.18 2.36 22.79
C LEU A 131 -28.10 1.53 23.66
N ARG A 132 -28.72 0.53 23.07
CA ARG A 132 -29.70 -0.35 23.77
C ARG A 132 -29.03 -1.45 24.58
N THR A 133 -27.75 -1.72 24.31
CA THR A 133 -27.00 -2.78 25.00
C THR A 133 -26.83 -2.44 26.48
N PRO A 134 -27.43 -3.24 27.38
CA PRO A 134 -27.30 -3.02 28.81
C PRO A 134 -25.85 -3.25 29.23
N ASN A 135 -25.37 -2.43 30.18
CA ASN A 135 -24.05 -2.54 30.82
C ASN A 135 -22.84 -2.31 29.93
N LEU A 136 -22.96 -1.70 28.74
CA LEU A 136 -21.81 -1.30 27.96
C LEU A 136 -21.10 -0.11 28.65
N GLU A 137 -19.93 -0.35 29.21
CA GLU A 137 -19.11 0.69 29.84
C GLU A 137 -18.34 1.51 28.80
N VAL A 138 -17.91 2.71 29.19
CA VAL A 138 -17.20 3.66 28.29
C VAL A 138 -15.92 3.05 27.70
N HIS A 139 -15.16 2.30 28.51
CA HIS A 139 -13.93 1.65 28.04
C HIS A 139 -14.22 0.52 27.02
N MET A 140 -15.32 -0.23 27.20
CA MET A 140 -15.74 -1.25 26.24
C MET A 140 -16.22 -0.64 24.92
N PHE A 141 -16.90 0.51 24.97
CA PHE A 141 -17.26 1.25 23.76
C PHE A 141 -16.02 1.76 23.02
N SER A 142 -15.00 2.26 23.76
CA SER A 142 -13.72 2.63 23.16
C SER A 142 -13.02 1.44 22.48
N ALA A 143 -13.06 0.27 23.13
CA ALA A 143 -12.50 -0.96 22.55
C ALA A 143 -13.26 -1.44 21.30
N LEU A 144 -14.59 -1.28 21.27
CA LEU A 144 -15.40 -1.53 20.08
C LEU A 144 -14.99 -0.60 18.92
N LEU A 145 -14.84 0.70 19.19
CA LEU A 145 -14.38 1.63 18.17
C LEU A 145 -12.99 1.25 17.65
N ARG A 146 -12.04 0.92 18.54
CA ARG A 146 -10.70 0.43 18.13
C ARG A 146 -10.79 -0.82 17.27
N TYR A 147 -11.64 -1.78 17.63
CA TYR A 147 -11.89 -2.96 16.82
C TYR A 147 -12.40 -2.63 15.41
N LEU A 148 -13.29 -1.66 15.27
CA LEU A 148 -13.75 -1.22 13.96
C LEU A 148 -12.61 -0.64 13.12
N TYR A 149 -11.63 0.05 13.72
CA TYR A 149 -10.48 0.58 13.01
C TYR A 149 -9.47 -0.49 12.60
N THR A 150 -9.20 -1.48 13.47
CA THR A 150 -8.10 -2.41 13.30
C THR A 150 -8.52 -3.80 12.82
N GLY A 151 -9.77 -4.17 13.04
CA GLY A 151 -10.24 -5.54 12.87
C GLY A 151 -9.72 -6.51 13.95
N ASP A 152 -8.95 -6.01 14.94
CA ASP A 152 -8.39 -6.81 16.01
C ASP A 152 -9.15 -6.61 17.32
N ILE A 153 -9.60 -7.72 17.88
CA ILE A 153 -10.09 -7.77 19.25
C ILE A 153 -8.84 -7.91 20.13
N CYS A 154 -8.53 -6.90 20.94
CA CYS A 154 -7.39 -6.92 21.86
C CYS A 154 -7.57 -8.02 22.93
N ALA A 155 -7.45 -9.28 22.51
CA ALA A 155 -7.68 -10.46 23.37
C ALA A 155 -6.67 -10.60 24.52
N HIS A 156 -5.59 -9.81 24.49
CA HIS A 156 -4.54 -9.83 25.51
C HIS A 156 -4.78 -8.83 26.64
N ASP A 157 -5.75 -7.92 26.51
CA ASP A 157 -6.13 -7.00 27.56
C ASP A 157 -7.15 -7.68 28.48
N SER A 158 -6.68 -8.11 29.65
CA SER A 158 -7.51 -8.80 30.67
C SER A 158 -8.66 -7.92 31.21
N SER A 159 -8.65 -6.62 30.95
CA SER A 159 -9.72 -5.70 31.32
C SER A 159 -10.90 -5.71 30.34
N LEU A 160 -10.72 -6.30 29.16
CA LEU A 160 -11.73 -6.34 28.11
C LEU A 160 -12.43 -7.69 28.02
N ASP A 161 -13.76 -7.67 28.01
CA ASP A 161 -14.55 -8.86 27.73
C ASP A 161 -14.63 -9.08 26.21
N ALA A 162 -13.76 -9.96 25.71
CA ALA A 162 -13.72 -10.30 24.28
C ALA A 162 -15.03 -10.91 23.75
N ASN A 163 -15.81 -11.60 24.61
CA ASN A 163 -17.11 -12.15 24.20
C ASN A 163 -18.15 -11.05 24.07
N LEU A 164 -18.12 -10.06 24.96
CA LEU A 164 -18.99 -8.89 24.85
C LEU A 164 -18.65 -8.09 23.59
N LEU A 165 -17.37 -7.83 23.30
CA LEU A 165 -16.94 -7.15 22.07
C LEU A 165 -17.39 -7.88 20.80
N ARG A 166 -17.30 -9.21 20.78
CA ARG A 166 -17.79 -10.01 19.65
C ARG A 166 -19.29 -9.87 19.47
N ARG A 167 -20.07 -9.98 20.56
CA ARG A 167 -21.52 -9.83 20.54
C ARG A 167 -21.94 -8.43 20.09
N LEU A 168 -21.23 -7.39 20.54
CA LEU A 168 -21.44 -6.02 20.07
C LEU A 168 -21.15 -5.88 18.57
N GLY A 169 -20.08 -6.50 18.08
CA GLY A 169 -19.79 -6.55 16.66
C GLY A 169 -20.91 -7.21 15.84
N GLU A 170 -21.53 -8.26 16.36
CA GLU A 170 -22.68 -8.92 15.73
C GLU A 170 -23.95 -8.03 15.79
N GLU A 171 -24.20 -7.34 16.91
CA GLU A 171 -25.36 -6.45 17.08
C GLU A 171 -25.29 -5.20 16.20
N PHE A 172 -24.10 -4.62 16.02
CA PHE A 172 -23.87 -3.48 15.15
C PHE A 172 -23.69 -3.84 13.67
N GLY A 173 -23.72 -5.10 13.33
CA GLY A 173 -23.42 -5.66 12.04
C GLY A 173 -21.97 -6.19 11.98
N THR A 174 -21.82 -7.38 11.41
CA THR A 174 -20.52 -8.03 11.30
C THR A 174 -19.65 -7.24 10.31
N PRO A 175 -18.52 -6.65 10.73
CA PRO A 175 -17.62 -6.00 9.79
C PRO A 175 -17.02 -7.05 8.87
N ASN A 176 -16.86 -6.70 7.61
CA ASN A 176 -16.10 -7.49 6.66
C ASN A 176 -14.61 -7.54 7.05
N LEU A 177 -13.79 -8.23 6.27
CA LEU A 177 -12.33 -8.09 6.37
C LEU A 177 -11.95 -6.62 6.18
N LEU A 178 -11.04 -6.12 6.99
CA LEU A 178 -10.64 -4.71 6.98
C LEU A 178 -10.18 -4.25 5.59
N GLU A 179 -9.42 -5.09 4.89
CA GLU A 179 -8.97 -4.85 3.51
C GLU A 179 -10.14 -4.65 2.55
N HIS A 180 -11.19 -5.46 2.66
CA HIS A 180 -12.39 -5.34 1.82
C HIS A 180 -13.09 -3.98 2.02
N ASP A 181 -13.22 -3.53 3.27
CA ASP A 181 -13.87 -2.27 3.58
C ASP A 181 -13.00 -1.06 3.19
N LEU A 182 -11.67 -1.17 3.29
CA LEU A 182 -10.75 -0.14 2.78
C LEU A 182 -10.76 -0.07 1.24
N ARG A 183 -10.87 -1.21 0.56
CA ARG A 183 -11.06 -1.29 -0.89
C ARG A 183 -12.37 -0.61 -1.31
N TYR A 184 -13.45 -0.88 -0.58
CA TYR A 184 -14.73 -0.21 -0.80
C TYR A 184 -14.58 1.33 -0.70
N LEU A 185 -13.89 1.84 0.32
CA LEU A 185 -13.63 3.28 0.46
C LEU A 185 -12.80 3.85 -0.68
N LEU A 186 -11.80 3.09 -1.16
CA LEU A 186 -10.98 3.49 -2.30
C LEU A 186 -11.79 3.57 -3.59
N ASP A 187 -12.66 2.58 -3.81
CA ASP A 187 -13.44 2.46 -5.06
C ASP A 187 -14.60 3.46 -5.13
N THR A 188 -15.30 3.69 -4.01
CA THR A 188 -16.47 4.56 -3.94
C THR A 188 -16.14 6.01 -3.65
N GLY A 189 -15.08 6.27 -2.88
CA GLY A 189 -14.79 7.61 -2.36
C GLY A 189 -15.83 8.11 -1.35
N ASP A 190 -16.59 7.23 -0.71
CA ASP A 190 -17.61 7.60 0.27
C ASP A 190 -17.01 8.42 1.42
N TYR A 191 -17.57 9.61 1.67
CA TYR A 191 -17.05 10.60 2.62
C TYR A 191 -15.63 11.11 2.33
N ALA A 192 -15.18 11.06 1.07
CA ALA A 192 -13.90 11.64 0.68
C ALA A 192 -13.87 13.14 1.01
N ASP A 193 -12.87 13.54 1.78
CA ASP A 193 -12.65 14.92 2.23
C ASP A 193 -11.40 15.53 1.62
N ALA A 194 -10.72 14.80 0.74
CA ALA A 194 -9.60 15.25 -0.06
C ALA A 194 -9.65 14.66 -1.48
N ALA A 195 -8.88 15.26 -2.38
CA ALA A 195 -8.64 14.73 -3.72
C ALA A 195 -7.18 14.97 -4.12
N LEU A 196 -6.53 13.94 -4.69
CA LEU A 196 -5.23 14.08 -5.33
C LEU A 196 -5.42 14.68 -6.73
N VAL A 197 -4.72 15.77 -6.99
CA VAL A 197 -4.76 16.50 -8.27
C VAL A 197 -3.35 16.60 -8.82
N PHE A 198 -3.18 16.26 -10.09
CA PHE A 198 -1.89 16.30 -10.77
C PHE A 198 -1.82 17.50 -11.70
N THR A 199 -0.76 18.32 -11.56
CA THR A 199 -0.54 19.52 -12.40
C THR A 199 0.71 19.32 -13.21
N SER A 200 0.64 19.70 -14.50
CA SER A 200 1.79 19.78 -15.39
C SER A 200 2.21 21.22 -15.62
N ASP A 201 3.49 21.47 -15.92
CA ASP A 201 4.05 22.80 -16.18
C ASP A 201 3.29 23.61 -17.25
N GLY A 202 2.57 22.93 -18.14
CA GLY A 202 1.73 23.57 -19.15
C GLY A 202 0.45 24.24 -18.61
N ASP A 203 0.06 23.96 -17.37
CA ASP A 203 -1.14 24.53 -16.75
C ASP A 203 -0.94 25.94 -16.20
N TYR A 204 0.32 26.39 -16.04
CA TYR A 204 0.67 27.71 -15.51
C TYR A 204 0.82 28.81 -16.58
N GLN A 205 0.74 28.47 -17.86
CA GLN A 205 0.89 29.45 -18.95
C GLN A 205 -0.46 29.92 -19.50
N ARG A 206 -0.80 31.16 -19.10
CA ARG A 206 -1.67 32.20 -19.62
C ARG A 206 -3.07 32.38 -19.04
N PRO A 207 -3.26 33.49 -18.33
CA PRO A 207 -4.57 34.09 -18.13
C PRO A 207 -4.98 35.11 -19.20
N ASP A 208 -4.28 35.23 -20.34
CA ASP A 208 -4.61 36.25 -21.35
C ASP A 208 -4.55 35.71 -22.77
N SER A 209 -5.69 35.29 -23.30
CA SER A 209 -6.17 35.59 -24.65
C SER A 209 -7.54 34.89 -24.86
N GLY A 210 -8.56 35.71 -25.02
CA GLY A 210 -9.92 35.26 -25.32
C GLY A 210 -10.03 34.54 -26.66
N SER A 211 -10.00 33.23 -26.63
CA SER A 211 -10.54 32.38 -27.68
C SER A 211 -11.12 31.13 -27.05
N SER A 212 -12.43 31.07 -27.05
CA SER A 212 -13.28 30.03 -26.50
C SER A 212 -13.30 28.77 -27.36
N GLU A 213 -12.21 28.01 -27.42
CA GLU A 213 -12.22 26.66 -28.01
C GLU A 213 -11.02 25.84 -27.55
N TYR A 214 -10.74 25.87 -26.24
CA TYR A 214 -9.76 24.96 -25.66
C TYR A 214 -10.49 23.83 -24.95
N GLY A 215 -10.42 22.68 -25.56
CA GLY A 215 -10.90 21.45 -24.96
C GLY A 215 -10.36 21.30 -23.54
N PHE A 216 -11.27 21.34 -22.59
CA PHE A 216 -11.04 21.09 -21.18
C PHE A 216 -10.39 19.71 -21.06
N ARG A 217 -9.06 19.65 -20.89
CA ARG A 217 -8.41 18.39 -20.53
C ARG A 217 -8.85 18.08 -19.11
N PRO A 218 -9.61 17.02 -18.88
CA PRO A 218 -10.03 16.67 -17.53
C PRO A 218 -8.75 16.42 -16.69
N LYS A 219 -8.54 17.27 -15.69
CA LYS A 219 -7.49 17.04 -14.70
C LYS A 219 -7.82 15.74 -14.00
N LEU A 220 -6.85 14.86 -13.88
CA LEU A 220 -7.03 13.65 -13.09
C LEU A 220 -7.22 14.07 -11.62
N GLU A 221 -8.40 13.85 -11.11
CA GLU A 221 -8.77 14.13 -9.74
C GLU A 221 -9.26 12.83 -9.09
N LEU A 222 -8.53 12.37 -8.08
CA LEU A 222 -8.81 11.10 -7.41
C LEU A 222 -9.28 11.38 -5.98
N PRO A 223 -10.54 11.06 -5.64
CA PRO A 223 -11.06 11.24 -4.30
C PRO A 223 -10.27 10.36 -3.31
N CYS A 224 -10.02 10.90 -2.12
CA CYS A 224 -9.29 10.21 -1.06
C CYS A 224 -9.65 10.76 0.32
N HIS A 225 -9.11 10.15 1.38
CA HIS A 225 -9.43 10.50 2.76
C HIS A 225 -8.19 11.04 3.48
N LYS A 226 -8.27 12.27 4.01
CA LYS A 226 -7.20 12.92 4.79
C LYS A 226 -6.70 12.03 5.92
N ALA A 227 -7.62 11.39 6.61
CA ALA A 227 -7.33 10.50 7.72
C ALA A 227 -6.41 9.35 7.29
N ILE A 228 -6.75 8.64 6.20
CA ILE A 228 -5.98 7.51 5.67
C ILE A 228 -4.63 8.00 5.15
N LEU A 229 -4.59 9.06 4.34
CA LEU A 229 -3.33 9.64 3.86
C LEU A 229 -2.40 10.04 5.02
N SER A 230 -2.96 10.70 6.06
CA SER A 230 -2.19 11.13 7.22
C SER A 230 -1.70 9.98 8.10
N ALA A 231 -2.44 8.88 8.16
CA ALA A 231 -2.03 7.69 8.90
C ALA A 231 -0.83 7.02 8.22
N ARG A 232 -0.85 6.95 6.88
CA ARG A 232 0.07 6.15 6.08
C ARG A 232 1.35 6.85 5.64
N SER A 233 1.35 8.18 5.56
CA SER A 233 2.47 8.97 5.07
C SER A 233 2.69 10.21 5.92
N THR A 234 3.91 10.37 6.41
CA THR A 234 4.34 11.56 7.16
C THR A 234 4.33 12.80 6.27
N PHE A 235 4.65 12.65 4.98
CA PHE A 235 4.58 13.72 4.00
C PHE A 235 3.15 14.28 3.89
N PHE A 236 2.16 13.43 3.65
CA PHE A 236 0.77 13.86 3.56
C PHE A 236 0.24 14.41 4.88
N ARG A 237 0.61 13.81 6.00
CA ARG A 237 0.27 14.33 7.34
C ARG A 237 0.76 15.76 7.54
N ASN A 238 2.02 16.01 7.25
CA ASN A 238 2.62 17.33 7.37
C ASN A 238 1.98 18.36 6.42
N LEU A 239 1.69 17.93 5.18
CA LEU A 239 1.03 18.78 4.19
C LEU A 239 -0.38 19.20 4.67
N ILE A 240 -1.19 18.24 5.10
CA ILE A 240 -2.56 18.48 5.59
C ILE A 240 -2.53 19.34 6.85
N GLN A 241 -1.62 19.09 7.79
CA GLN A 241 -1.48 19.91 9.01
C GLN A 241 -1.09 21.36 8.71
N ARG A 242 -0.22 21.61 7.73
CA ARG A 242 0.13 22.97 7.31
C ARG A 242 -1.10 23.71 6.80
N ARG A 243 -1.92 23.10 5.96
CA ARG A 243 -3.17 23.69 5.43
C ARG A 243 -4.19 23.97 6.53
N THR A 244 -4.30 23.07 7.50
CA THR A 244 -5.16 23.31 8.68
C THR A 244 -4.69 24.52 9.49
N ARG A 245 -3.38 24.70 9.67
CA ARG A 245 -2.82 25.86 10.39
C ARG A 245 -2.95 27.16 9.62
N SER A 246 -2.90 27.15 8.29
CA SER A 246 -3.09 28.35 7.45
C SER A 246 -4.55 28.84 7.41
N GLY A 247 -5.49 28.03 7.91
CA GLY A 247 -6.92 28.37 7.90
C GLY A 247 -7.64 28.03 6.60
N GLU A 248 -6.95 27.63 5.56
CA GLU A 248 -7.55 27.22 4.27
C GLU A 248 -8.54 26.08 4.44
N ASP A 249 -8.19 25.10 5.26
CA ASP A 249 -9.02 23.93 5.57
C ASP A 249 -10.38 24.30 6.22
N HIS A 250 -10.44 25.39 7.00
CA HIS A 250 -11.69 25.84 7.61
C HIS A 250 -12.69 26.35 6.57
N THR A 251 -12.21 27.04 5.54
CA THR A 251 -13.05 27.56 4.46
C THR A 251 -13.56 26.41 3.58
N GLU A 252 -12.68 25.47 3.23
CA GLU A 252 -13.02 24.28 2.44
C GLU A 252 -14.08 23.42 3.18
N ARG A 253 -13.91 23.22 4.48
CA ARG A 253 -14.87 22.49 5.33
C ARG A 253 -16.24 23.17 5.39
N ALA A 254 -16.26 24.49 5.57
CA ALA A 254 -17.50 25.25 5.61
C ALA A 254 -18.28 25.19 4.29
N LEU A 255 -17.57 25.09 3.18
CA LEU A 255 -18.15 24.97 1.84
C LEU A 255 -18.38 23.53 1.39
N HIS A 256 -18.05 22.53 2.20
CA HIS A 256 -18.11 21.09 1.88
C HIS A 256 -17.30 20.72 0.61
N ILE A 257 -16.22 21.45 0.34
CA ILE A 257 -15.32 21.21 -0.79
C ILE A 257 -14.18 20.30 -0.34
N PRO A 258 -13.90 19.19 -1.04
CA PRO A 258 -12.73 18.36 -0.74
C PRO A 258 -11.43 19.15 -0.86
N THR A 259 -10.51 18.95 0.09
CA THR A 259 -9.19 19.57 0.04
C THR A 259 -8.39 19.04 -1.14
N ARG A 260 -8.00 19.91 -2.06
CA ARG A 260 -7.20 19.54 -3.23
C ARG A 260 -5.73 19.43 -2.85
N ILE A 261 -5.20 18.22 -2.89
CA ILE A 261 -3.78 17.92 -2.69
C ILE A 261 -3.12 17.92 -4.06
N VAL A 262 -2.43 19.02 -4.37
CA VAL A 262 -1.79 19.19 -5.68
C VAL A 262 -0.41 18.55 -5.66
N LEU A 263 -0.18 17.62 -6.58
CA LEU A 263 1.09 16.95 -6.81
C LEU A 263 1.67 17.39 -8.16
N ASP A 264 2.96 17.70 -8.16
CA ASP A 264 3.68 18.08 -9.37
C ASP A 264 3.95 16.83 -10.24
N GLU A 265 3.45 16.85 -11.46
CA GLU A 265 3.56 15.74 -12.42
C GLU A 265 5.02 15.49 -12.86
N SER A 266 5.90 16.49 -12.70
CA SER A 266 7.34 16.33 -12.99
C SER A 266 8.04 15.49 -11.92
N VAL A 267 7.52 15.45 -10.68
CA VAL A 267 8.06 14.68 -9.55
C VAL A 267 7.29 13.37 -9.38
N ILE A 268 5.98 13.43 -9.50
CA ILE A 268 5.09 12.29 -9.34
C ILE A 268 4.20 12.18 -10.58
N PRO A 269 4.63 11.39 -11.59
CA PRO A 269 3.85 11.22 -12.80
C PRO A 269 2.44 10.69 -12.52
N LYS A 270 1.42 11.34 -13.10
CA LYS A 270 0.02 10.95 -12.91
C LYS A 270 -0.30 9.50 -13.24
N ARG A 271 0.53 8.87 -14.08
CA ARG A 271 0.39 7.45 -14.42
C ARG A 271 0.42 6.53 -13.21
N TYR A 272 1.10 6.92 -12.14
CA TYR A 272 1.24 6.15 -10.91
C TYR A 272 0.18 6.46 -9.84
N ALA A 273 -0.70 7.41 -10.10
CA ALA A 273 -1.66 7.90 -9.11
C ALA A 273 -2.54 6.80 -8.50
N ARG A 274 -2.98 5.83 -9.32
CA ARG A 274 -3.79 4.71 -8.84
C ARG A 274 -2.97 3.69 -8.03
N VAL A 275 -1.74 3.40 -8.47
CA VAL A 275 -0.82 2.52 -7.72
C VAL A 275 -0.52 3.11 -6.35
N LEU A 276 -0.28 4.44 -6.31
CA LEU A 276 -0.05 5.16 -5.06
C LEU A 276 -1.21 5.01 -4.08
N LEU A 277 -2.45 5.30 -4.51
CA LEU A 277 -3.62 5.16 -3.66
C LEU A 277 -3.87 3.70 -3.26
N HIS A 278 -3.66 2.75 -4.17
CA HIS A 278 -3.79 1.34 -3.87
C HIS A 278 -2.83 0.91 -2.74
N ALA A 279 -1.56 1.30 -2.82
CA ALA A 279 -0.59 1.03 -1.77
C ALA A 279 -0.97 1.68 -0.43
N VAL A 280 -1.49 2.92 -0.46
CA VAL A 280 -1.93 3.64 0.75
C VAL A 280 -3.08 2.92 1.45
N TYR A 281 -4.04 2.37 0.71
CA TYR A 281 -5.25 1.76 1.31
C TYR A 281 -5.10 0.27 1.61
N LEU A 282 -4.32 -0.48 0.84
CA LEU A 282 -4.37 -1.94 0.81
C LEU A 282 -3.04 -2.65 1.11
N ASP A 283 -1.97 -1.92 1.42
CA ASP A 283 -0.62 -2.48 1.64
C ASP A 283 -0.09 -3.30 0.45
N ASP A 284 -0.54 -2.99 -0.76
CA ASP A 284 -0.21 -3.76 -1.96
C ASP A 284 0.22 -2.84 -3.12
N VAL A 285 1.26 -3.23 -3.84
CA VAL A 285 1.81 -2.50 -4.99
C VAL A 285 1.46 -3.24 -6.27
N ASP A 286 0.36 -2.84 -6.90
CA ASP A 286 -0.12 -3.43 -8.15
C ASP A 286 0.28 -2.58 -9.36
N LEU A 287 1.31 -3.00 -10.08
CA LEU A 287 1.79 -2.33 -11.30
C LEU A 287 0.77 -2.39 -12.46
N SER A 288 -0.24 -3.25 -12.39
CA SER A 288 -1.29 -3.32 -13.42
C SER A 288 -2.17 -2.07 -13.43
N LEU A 289 -2.23 -1.33 -12.31
CA LEU A 289 -2.98 -0.09 -12.14
C LEU A 289 -2.28 1.14 -12.74
N ILE A 290 -1.07 1.00 -13.27
CA ILE A 290 -0.37 2.09 -13.95
C ILE A 290 -1.21 2.56 -15.12
N LEU A 291 -1.56 3.86 -15.14
CA LEU A 291 -2.31 4.48 -16.23
C LEU A 291 -1.43 4.51 -17.47
N ARG A 292 -1.60 3.52 -18.30
CA ARG A 292 -0.96 3.44 -19.62
C ARG A 292 -1.78 4.34 -20.52
N GLY A 293 -1.19 5.46 -20.97
CA GLY A 293 -1.86 6.44 -21.80
C GLY A 293 -2.61 5.77 -22.94
N SER A 294 -3.91 5.64 -22.79
CA SER A 294 -4.84 5.43 -23.88
C SER A 294 -4.77 6.72 -24.67
N GLY A 295 -4.17 6.68 -25.84
CA GLY A 295 -4.28 7.77 -26.80
C GLY A 295 -5.74 8.20 -26.85
N CYS A 296 -5.96 9.46 -26.56
CA CYS A 296 -7.27 10.09 -26.52
C CYS A 296 -8.17 9.60 -27.63
N GLY A 297 -9.28 9.04 -27.25
CA GLY A 297 -10.51 9.28 -27.96
C GLY A 297 -10.90 8.35 -29.10
N SER A 298 -12.01 7.75 -28.88
CA SER A 298 -13.07 7.47 -29.84
C SER A 298 -12.81 6.45 -30.94
N SER A 299 -13.69 5.52 -30.90
CA SER A 299 -14.17 4.63 -31.98
C SER A 299 -13.21 3.54 -32.46
N ALA A 300 -13.69 2.35 -32.22
CA ALA A 300 -13.23 1.10 -32.83
C ALA A 300 -12.93 1.29 -34.34
N GLY A 301 -11.74 0.88 -34.74
CA GLY A 301 -11.49 0.48 -36.11
C GLY A 301 -10.90 1.55 -37.03
N SER A 302 -9.78 2.14 -36.70
CA SER A 302 -9.03 2.96 -37.66
C SER A 302 -7.57 2.53 -37.77
N LEU A 303 -7.11 2.33 -39.01
CA LEU A 303 -5.73 2.03 -39.39
C LEU A 303 -4.67 3.01 -38.84
N GLY A 304 -5.09 4.12 -38.24
CA GLY A 304 -4.21 5.14 -37.63
C GLY A 304 -3.50 4.68 -36.36
N GLU A 305 -4.04 3.67 -35.66
CA GLU A 305 -3.48 3.20 -34.38
C GLU A 305 -2.17 2.40 -34.56
N VAL A 306 -2.04 1.72 -35.69
CA VAL A 306 -0.82 0.97 -36.05
C VAL A 306 0.31 1.92 -36.44
N GLN A 307 0.01 3.08 -37.04
CA GLN A 307 1.02 4.08 -37.39
C GLN A 307 1.51 4.91 -36.19
N ALA A 308 0.67 5.14 -35.19
CA ALA A 308 1.07 5.83 -33.96
C ALA A 308 2.06 5.03 -33.11
N LEU A 309 1.99 3.68 -33.18
CA LEU A 309 2.93 2.78 -32.49
C LEU A 309 4.31 2.73 -33.14
N THR A 310 4.42 3.08 -34.42
CA THR A 310 5.69 3.06 -35.17
C THR A 310 6.46 4.38 -35.11
N HIS A 311 5.82 5.49 -34.71
CA HIS A 311 6.45 6.81 -34.70
C HIS A 311 6.99 7.29 -33.33
N THR A 312 6.60 6.65 -32.24
CA THR A 312 7.11 7.01 -30.91
C THR A 312 8.07 5.98 -30.38
N GLY A 313 9.14 5.63 -30.98
CA GLY A 313 10.15 4.64 -30.58
C GLY A 313 10.54 4.56 -29.07
N ARG A 314 9.63 4.92 -28.18
CA ARG A 314 9.73 4.68 -26.74
C ARG A 314 9.27 3.26 -26.46
N MET A 315 10.22 2.36 -26.26
CA MET A 315 9.97 1.05 -25.65
C MET A 315 9.15 1.27 -24.37
N ARG A 316 8.17 0.40 -24.17
CA ARG A 316 7.41 0.42 -22.90
C ARG A 316 8.40 0.19 -21.75
N PRO A 317 8.33 0.98 -20.66
CA PRO A 317 9.16 0.74 -19.49
C PRO A 317 8.95 -0.71 -19.00
N SER A 318 10.03 -1.36 -18.65
CA SER A 318 9.96 -2.68 -18.04
C SER A 318 9.33 -2.60 -16.65
N PRO A 319 8.74 -3.68 -16.12
CA PRO A 319 8.25 -3.69 -14.73
C PRO A 319 9.32 -3.30 -13.71
N LEU A 320 10.57 -3.60 -13.99
CA LEU A 320 11.72 -3.18 -13.17
C LEU A 320 11.89 -1.67 -13.17
N GLU A 321 11.89 -1.02 -14.35
CA GLU A 321 12.03 0.43 -14.46
C GLU A 321 10.83 1.14 -13.78
N GLU A 322 9.60 0.62 -13.96
CA GLU A 322 8.41 1.14 -13.29
C GLU A 322 8.51 1.01 -11.77
N ALA A 323 9.02 -0.12 -11.26
CA ALA A 323 9.21 -0.34 -9.82
C ALA A 323 10.32 0.57 -9.25
N MET A 324 11.42 0.79 -9.99
CA MET A 324 12.49 1.70 -9.58
C MET A 324 12.01 3.16 -9.50
N GLU A 325 11.20 3.62 -10.45
CA GLU A 325 10.63 4.96 -10.42
C GLU A 325 9.62 5.11 -9.27
N LEU A 326 8.74 4.12 -9.06
CA LEU A 326 7.81 4.09 -7.93
C LEU A 326 8.53 4.02 -6.58
N TYR A 327 9.66 3.34 -6.49
CA TYR A 327 10.49 3.32 -5.29
C TYR A 327 10.93 4.74 -4.89
N GLN A 328 11.43 5.52 -5.85
CA GLN A 328 11.84 6.91 -5.60
C GLN A 328 10.66 7.77 -5.16
N ILE A 329 9.49 7.58 -5.76
CA ILE A 329 8.26 8.26 -5.37
C ILE A 329 7.86 7.87 -3.94
N GLY A 330 7.94 6.60 -3.58
CA GLY A 330 7.65 6.11 -2.22
C GLY A 330 8.58 6.75 -1.18
N ARG A 331 9.87 6.85 -1.51
CA ARG A 331 10.87 7.52 -0.65
C ARG A 331 10.58 9.01 -0.50
N PHE A 332 10.23 9.68 -1.60
CA PHE A 332 9.88 11.11 -1.57
C PHE A 332 8.63 11.39 -0.73
N LEU A 333 7.61 10.54 -0.85
CA LEU A 333 6.36 10.67 -0.11
C LEU A 333 6.44 10.14 1.33
N GLU A 334 7.59 9.65 1.77
CA GLU A 334 7.72 8.98 3.08
C GLU A 334 6.63 7.89 3.26
N LEU A 335 6.43 7.11 2.20
CA LEU A 335 5.44 6.04 2.13
C LEU A 335 6.17 4.69 2.09
N ASP A 336 6.54 4.19 3.26
CA ASP A 336 7.40 3.02 3.42
C ASP A 336 6.81 1.77 2.78
N ILE A 337 5.49 1.60 2.81
CA ILE A 337 4.81 0.45 2.20
C ILE A 337 4.99 0.41 0.68
N LEU A 338 4.94 1.58 0.00
CA LEU A 338 5.18 1.68 -1.43
C LEU A 338 6.64 1.38 -1.75
N SER A 339 7.57 1.97 -0.99
CA SER A 339 9.01 1.72 -1.16
C SER A 339 9.33 0.25 -0.98
N GLN A 340 8.83 -0.38 0.08
CA GLN A 340 9.10 -1.79 0.39
C GLN A 340 8.47 -2.74 -0.64
N GLY A 341 7.24 -2.48 -1.09
CA GLY A 341 6.61 -3.28 -2.14
C GLY A 341 7.36 -3.17 -3.47
N CYS A 342 7.89 -1.99 -3.81
CA CYS A 342 8.74 -1.82 -4.99
C CYS A 342 10.08 -2.55 -4.83
N GLU A 343 10.72 -2.50 -3.66
CA GLU A 343 11.94 -3.28 -3.37
C GLU A 343 11.71 -4.78 -3.55
N ASP A 344 10.58 -5.31 -3.11
CA ASP A 344 10.24 -6.72 -3.30
C ASP A 344 10.16 -7.09 -4.79
N ILE A 345 9.54 -6.21 -5.61
CA ILE A 345 9.48 -6.39 -7.06
C ILE A 345 10.88 -6.32 -7.67
N ILE A 346 11.70 -5.35 -7.29
CA ILE A 346 13.07 -5.17 -7.80
C ILE A 346 13.92 -6.39 -7.43
N ILE A 347 13.85 -6.87 -6.20
CA ILE A 347 14.57 -8.08 -5.75
C ILE A 347 14.10 -9.30 -6.53
N GLY A 348 12.80 -9.42 -6.80
CA GLY A 348 12.24 -10.49 -7.62
C GLY A 348 12.73 -10.49 -9.07
N CYS A 349 13.11 -9.31 -9.59
CA CYS A 349 13.67 -9.16 -10.94
C CYS A 349 15.20 -9.33 -11.00
N LEU A 350 15.87 -9.60 -9.88
CA LEU A 350 17.32 -9.65 -9.81
C LEU A 350 17.89 -10.88 -10.54
N ASN A 351 18.65 -10.62 -11.61
CA ASN A 351 19.37 -11.62 -12.39
C ASN A 351 20.64 -11.01 -12.99
N HIS A 352 21.41 -11.79 -13.78
CA HIS A 352 22.67 -11.32 -14.38
C HIS A 352 22.49 -10.15 -15.36
N GLU A 353 21.33 -10.06 -16.03
CA GLU A 353 21.05 -9.02 -17.01
C GLU A 353 20.56 -7.73 -16.33
N THR A 354 19.78 -7.86 -15.26
CA THR A 354 19.16 -6.72 -14.56
C THR A 354 20.09 -6.12 -13.49
N LEU A 355 21.03 -6.89 -12.96
CA LEU A 355 21.95 -6.41 -11.93
C LEU A 355 22.68 -5.11 -12.30
N PRO A 356 23.23 -4.91 -13.53
CA PRO A 356 23.88 -3.66 -13.93
C PRO A 356 22.91 -2.48 -14.03
N ILE A 357 21.62 -2.73 -14.18
CA ILE A 357 20.58 -1.68 -14.26
C ILE A 357 20.17 -1.21 -12.85
N ILE A 358 20.23 -2.14 -11.88
CA ILE A 358 19.82 -1.88 -10.48
C ILE A 358 20.94 -1.17 -9.71
N LEU A 359 22.20 -1.44 -10.02
CA LEU A 359 23.38 -0.83 -9.39
C LEU A 359 23.69 0.54 -10.00
#